data_de27dc5ec02a6f1c5ed3862772f1836f
#
_entry.id   de27dc5ec02a6f1c5ed3862772f1836f
#
_cell.length_a   1.000
_cell.length_b   1.000
_cell.length_c   1.000
_cell.angle_alpha   90.00
_cell.angle_beta   90.00
_cell.angle_gamma   90.00
#
_symmetry.space_group_name_H-M   'P 1'
#
loop_
_entity.id
_entity.type
_entity.pdbx_description
1 polymer ?
#
loop_
_entity_poly.entity_id
_entity_poly.type
_entity_poly.pdbx_seq_one_letter_code
_entity_poly.pdbx_strand_id
1 'polypeptide(L)'
;GAQAIGALAYGTESIPRVLKIVGPGNAYVAEAKRMVFGAVDIDMIAGPSEILIIADEKANTKFIAADLMSHAEHDERASSILLTTSLKLAKEVIEEISIQMKDLNKKDIIAKSLKNYGKAIVCTSIENAINIANEIAPEHLELMVTNSMEYLESIKNAASIFLGEYTPEPVGDYFAGTNHVLPTGGTAKFSSPLSVDDFVKKSSYIHYSKA
;
A
#
# COMPACT_ATOMS: atom_id res chain seq x y z
N GLY A 1 12.00 -12.01 -13.55
CA GLY A 1 12.58 -10.68 -13.66
C GLY A 1 12.16 -9.95 -14.94
N ALA A 2 12.87 -8.90 -15.32
CA ALA A 2 12.56 -8.07 -16.50
C ALA A 2 12.46 -8.89 -17.80
N GLN A 3 13.29 -9.91 -17.96
CA GLN A 3 13.26 -10.80 -19.13
C GLN A 3 11.92 -11.55 -19.27
N ALA A 4 11.31 -11.96 -18.16
CA ALA A 4 10.00 -12.60 -18.18
C ALA A 4 8.91 -11.63 -18.66
N ILE A 5 8.98 -10.36 -18.24
CA ILE A 5 8.07 -9.31 -18.71
C ILE A 5 8.19 -9.16 -20.25
N GLY A 6 9.41 -9.08 -20.79
CA GLY A 6 9.62 -8.99 -22.23
C GLY A 6 9.11 -10.23 -22.97
N ALA A 7 9.39 -11.43 -22.45
CA ALA A 7 8.92 -12.69 -23.05
C ALA A 7 7.38 -12.78 -23.07
N LEU A 8 6.71 -12.39 -22.00
CA LEU A 8 5.24 -12.38 -21.93
C LEU A 8 4.63 -11.30 -22.83
N ALA A 9 5.26 -10.14 -22.93
CA ALA A 9 4.73 -9.03 -23.72
C ALA A 9 4.82 -9.26 -25.23
N TYR A 10 5.91 -9.86 -25.70
CA TYR A 10 6.20 -10.00 -27.13
C TYR A 10 6.07 -11.45 -27.64
N GLY A 11 6.08 -12.40 -26.74
CA GLY A 11 6.15 -13.83 -27.06
C GLY A 11 7.58 -14.28 -27.40
N THR A 12 7.79 -15.58 -27.31
CA THR A 12 8.99 -16.29 -27.75
C THR A 12 8.55 -17.58 -28.46
N GLU A 13 9.52 -18.35 -28.96
CA GLU A 13 9.22 -19.67 -29.54
C GLU A 13 8.46 -20.62 -28.57
N SER A 14 8.75 -20.52 -27.25
CA SER A 14 8.16 -21.39 -26.23
C SER A 14 7.16 -20.72 -25.30
N ILE A 15 7.06 -19.37 -25.29
CA ILE A 15 6.19 -18.60 -24.42
C ILE A 15 5.21 -17.79 -25.30
N PRO A 16 3.90 -18.08 -25.27
CA PRO A 16 2.95 -17.30 -26.01
C PRO A 16 2.81 -15.88 -25.45
N ARG A 17 2.60 -14.91 -26.33
CA ARG A 17 2.28 -13.55 -25.94
C ARG A 17 0.99 -13.50 -25.13
N VAL A 18 0.98 -12.70 -24.04
CA VAL A 18 -0.21 -12.48 -23.22
C VAL A 18 -0.85 -11.11 -23.50
N LEU A 19 -2.08 -10.92 -23.03
CA LEU A 19 -2.81 -9.66 -23.16
C LEU A 19 -2.59 -8.72 -21.96
N LYS A 20 -2.34 -9.32 -20.77
CA LYS A 20 -2.12 -8.55 -19.53
C LYS A 20 -1.06 -9.26 -18.68
N ILE A 21 -0.22 -8.48 -18.01
CA ILE A 21 0.78 -8.93 -17.05
C ILE A 21 0.41 -8.36 -15.68
N VAL A 22 0.21 -9.25 -14.70
CA VAL A 22 -0.12 -8.89 -13.32
C VAL A 22 0.93 -9.45 -12.36
N GLY A 23 1.09 -8.81 -11.23
CA GLY A 23 1.98 -9.22 -10.15
C GLY A 23 3.08 -8.21 -9.83
N PRO A 24 3.50 -8.16 -8.56
CA PRO A 24 4.57 -7.28 -8.09
C PRO A 24 5.95 -7.77 -8.53
N GLY A 25 6.95 -6.94 -8.32
CA GLY A 25 8.34 -7.28 -8.57
C GLY A 25 9.28 -6.15 -8.14
N ASN A 26 10.59 -6.39 -8.31
CA ASN A 26 11.58 -5.37 -8.00
C ASN A 26 11.58 -4.22 -9.01
N ALA A 27 12.41 -3.21 -8.78
CA ALA A 27 12.49 -2.01 -9.63
C ALA A 27 12.73 -2.33 -11.13
N TYR A 28 13.46 -3.40 -11.44
CA TYR A 28 13.69 -3.81 -12.84
C TYR A 28 12.42 -4.40 -13.48
N VAL A 29 11.59 -5.10 -12.71
CA VAL A 29 10.29 -5.60 -13.16
C VAL A 29 9.32 -4.43 -13.36
N ALA A 30 9.27 -3.51 -12.42
CA ALA A 30 8.43 -2.32 -12.51
C ALA A 30 8.77 -1.49 -13.76
N GLU A 31 10.06 -1.26 -14.03
CA GLU A 31 10.48 -0.53 -15.22
C GLU A 31 10.20 -1.32 -16.51
N ALA A 32 10.43 -2.63 -16.51
CA ALA A 32 10.09 -3.46 -17.67
C ALA A 32 8.58 -3.44 -17.96
N LYS A 33 7.72 -3.47 -16.95
CA LYS A 33 6.25 -3.32 -17.11
C LYS A 33 5.90 -1.97 -17.71
N ARG A 34 6.53 -0.89 -17.26
CA ARG A 34 6.36 0.46 -17.83
C ARG A 34 6.70 0.50 -19.32
N MET A 35 7.82 -0.13 -19.70
CA MET A 35 8.30 -0.14 -21.10
C MET A 35 7.40 -0.91 -22.05
N VAL A 36 6.70 -1.95 -21.60
CA VAL A 36 5.83 -2.79 -22.43
C VAL A 36 4.36 -2.36 -22.40
N PHE A 37 4.00 -1.41 -21.55
CA PHE A 37 2.62 -0.90 -21.49
C PHE A 37 2.22 -0.28 -22.83
N GLY A 38 1.07 -0.71 -23.36
CA GLY A 38 0.61 -0.38 -24.71
C GLY A 38 0.85 -1.49 -25.72
N ALA A 39 1.93 -2.27 -25.61
CA ALA A 39 2.06 -3.54 -26.31
C ALA A 39 1.28 -4.67 -25.60
N VAL A 40 1.26 -4.62 -24.29
CA VAL A 40 0.49 -5.49 -23.38
C VAL A 40 -0.08 -4.61 -22.27
N ASP A 41 -1.21 -5.01 -21.69
CA ASP A 41 -1.74 -4.32 -20.51
C ASP A 41 -1.02 -4.78 -19.23
N ILE A 42 -1.00 -3.93 -18.21
CA ILE A 42 -0.40 -4.24 -16.90
C ILE A 42 -1.39 -3.89 -15.78
N ASP A 43 -1.23 -4.49 -14.60
CA ASP A 43 -1.98 -4.13 -13.40
C ASP A 43 -1.57 -2.74 -12.89
N MET A 44 -0.30 -2.59 -12.52
CA MET A 44 0.25 -1.36 -11.97
C MET A 44 1.78 -1.35 -12.06
N ILE A 45 2.37 -0.21 -11.75
CA ILE A 45 3.81 -0.05 -11.54
C ILE A 45 4.02 0.03 -10.03
N ALA A 46 4.39 -1.09 -9.42
CA ALA A 46 4.59 -1.18 -7.98
C ALA A 46 5.88 -0.46 -7.55
N GLY A 47 5.76 0.36 -6.52
CA GLY A 47 6.87 0.94 -5.75
C GLY A 47 7.21 0.08 -4.51
N PRO A 48 8.06 0.60 -3.61
CA PRO A 48 8.28 0.02 -2.29
C PRO A 48 6.99 0.02 -1.47
N SER A 49 6.85 -0.93 -0.53
CA SER A 49 5.70 -1.03 0.36
C SER A 49 5.52 0.19 1.26
N GLU A 50 4.28 0.55 1.55
CA GLU A 50 3.92 1.74 2.30
C GLU A 50 2.83 1.43 3.33
N ILE A 51 3.07 1.83 4.58
CA ILE A 51 2.05 1.86 5.62
C ILE A 51 1.92 3.24 6.22
N LEU A 52 0.69 3.69 6.40
CA LEU A 52 0.34 4.89 7.14
C LEU A 52 -0.68 4.55 8.21
N ILE A 53 -0.35 4.84 9.45
CA ILE A 53 -1.22 4.61 10.61
C ILE A 53 -1.70 5.95 11.15
N ILE A 54 -3.01 6.10 11.29
CA ILE A 54 -3.63 7.21 12.04
C ILE A 54 -4.05 6.66 13.40
N ALA A 55 -3.54 7.27 14.47
CA ALA A 55 -3.80 6.79 15.82
C ALA A 55 -4.21 7.93 16.77
N ASP A 56 -5.22 7.70 17.60
CA ASP A 56 -5.56 8.57 18.72
C ASP A 56 -4.74 8.20 19.98
N GLU A 57 -4.94 8.93 21.07
CA GLU A 57 -4.21 8.75 22.33
C GLU A 57 -4.48 7.42 23.05
N LYS A 58 -5.52 6.68 22.65
CA LYS A 58 -5.94 5.41 23.26
C LYS A 58 -5.39 4.19 22.54
N ALA A 59 -4.83 4.38 21.35
CA ALA A 59 -4.31 3.30 20.53
C ALA A 59 -3.15 2.56 21.23
N ASN A 60 -3.04 1.27 20.97
CA ASN A 60 -2.01 0.42 21.54
C ASN A 60 -0.65 0.65 20.87
N THR A 61 0.29 1.23 21.61
CA THR A 61 1.66 1.54 21.13
C THR A 61 2.41 0.31 20.59
N LYS A 62 2.16 -0.87 21.18
CA LYS A 62 2.82 -2.11 20.76
C LYS A 62 2.33 -2.60 19.41
N PHE A 63 1.05 -2.45 19.14
CA PHE A 63 0.45 -2.81 17.86
C PHE A 63 0.94 -1.87 16.78
N ILE A 64 0.87 -0.55 17.01
CA ILE A 64 1.40 0.46 16.07
C ILE A 64 2.86 0.18 15.73
N ALA A 65 3.70 -0.08 16.75
CA ALA A 65 5.12 -0.36 16.52
C ALA A 65 5.34 -1.62 15.68
N ALA A 66 4.58 -2.69 15.95
CA ALA A 66 4.66 -3.93 15.19
C ALA A 66 4.27 -3.72 13.73
N ASP A 67 3.16 -3.02 13.46
CA ASP A 67 2.65 -2.82 12.11
C ASP A 67 3.55 -1.86 11.28
N LEU A 68 4.11 -0.81 11.90
CA LEU A 68 5.11 0.03 11.25
C LEU A 68 6.38 -0.77 10.85
N MET A 69 6.80 -1.73 11.69
CA MET A 69 7.97 -2.55 11.42
C MET A 69 7.70 -3.69 10.43
N SER A 70 6.48 -4.21 10.36
CA SER A 70 6.11 -5.27 9.40
C SER A 70 6.37 -4.83 7.96
N HIS A 71 6.09 -3.56 7.64
CA HIS A 71 6.40 -2.98 6.32
C HIS A 71 7.87 -2.61 6.16
N ALA A 72 8.48 -2.02 7.19
CA ALA A 72 9.88 -1.64 7.16
C ALA A 72 10.83 -2.82 6.92
N GLU A 73 10.43 -4.06 7.24
CA GLU A 73 11.25 -5.25 7.03
C GLU A 73 11.29 -5.76 5.57
N HIS A 74 10.42 -5.25 4.69
CA HIS A 74 10.33 -5.72 3.31
C HIS A 74 11.45 -5.15 2.42
N ASP A 75 11.73 -3.84 2.54
CA ASP A 75 12.75 -3.15 1.71
C ASP A 75 13.29 -1.94 2.47
N GLU A 76 14.57 -1.61 2.27
CA GLU A 76 15.21 -0.42 2.86
C GLU A 76 14.54 0.90 2.41
N ARG A 77 13.73 0.87 1.36
CA ARG A 77 12.96 2.01 0.82
C ARG A 77 11.49 1.99 1.24
N ALA A 78 11.05 0.99 2.00
CA ALA A 78 9.69 0.95 2.51
C ALA A 78 9.38 2.18 3.38
N SER A 79 8.15 2.68 3.32
CA SER A 79 7.71 3.87 4.04
C SER A 79 6.77 3.48 5.18
N SER A 80 7.06 3.97 6.39
CA SER A 80 6.25 3.73 7.58
C SER A 80 5.95 5.07 8.26
N ILE A 81 4.68 5.48 8.23
CA ILE A 81 4.26 6.80 8.70
C ILE A 81 3.23 6.66 9.81
N LEU A 82 3.46 7.33 10.93
CA LEU A 82 2.50 7.53 12.01
C LEU A 82 1.97 8.95 11.99
N LEU A 83 0.67 9.11 11.91
CA LEU A 83 -0.05 10.37 12.15
C LEU A 83 -0.84 10.22 13.45
N THR A 84 -0.65 11.12 14.40
CA THR A 84 -1.35 11.06 15.69
C THR A 84 -1.65 12.44 16.23
N THR A 85 -2.68 12.56 17.05
CA THR A 85 -2.97 13.80 17.79
C THR A 85 -2.22 13.89 19.13
N SER A 86 -1.47 12.83 19.51
CA SER A 86 -0.78 12.74 20.79
C SER A 86 0.74 12.67 20.65
N LEU A 87 1.43 13.74 21.05
CA LEU A 87 2.89 13.73 21.12
C LEU A 87 3.42 12.64 22.08
N LYS A 88 2.65 12.34 23.14
CA LYS A 88 2.99 11.28 24.09
C LYS A 88 3.01 9.92 23.38
N LEU A 89 1.91 9.59 22.67
CA LEU A 89 1.81 8.34 21.91
C LEU A 89 2.94 8.22 20.89
N ALA A 90 3.25 9.30 20.13
CA ALA A 90 4.32 9.27 19.15
C ALA A 90 5.68 8.90 19.76
N LYS A 91 6.00 9.44 20.95
CA LYS A 91 7.23 9.10 21.67
C LYS A 91 7.24 7.66 22.15
N GLU A 92 6.13 7.21 22.75
CA GLU A 92 5.98 5.84 23.24
C GLU A 92 6.10 4.81 22.12
N VAL A 93 5.55 5.09 20.91
CA VAL A 93 5.71 4.22 19.73
C VAL A 93 7.17 4.15 19.28
N ILE A 94 7.91 5.27 19.27
CA ILE A 94 9.34 5.28 18.90
C ILE A 94 10.16 4.46 19.90
N GLU A 95 9.85 4.55 21.20
CA GLU A 95 10.49 3.74 22.23
C GLU A 95 10.17 2.25 22.05
N GLU A 96 8.90 1.92 21.79
CA GLU A 96 8.44 0.54 21.58
C GLU A 96 9.07 -0.10 20.33
N ILE A 97 9.19 0.64 19.23
CA ILE A 97 9.95 0.19 18.03
C ILE A 97 11.38 -0.18 18.43
N SER A 98 12.04 0.63 19.24
CA SER A 98 13.41 0.37 19.70
C SER A 98 13.52 -0.86 20.59
N ILE A 99 12.46 -1.20 21.31
CA ILE A 99 12.38 -2.39 22.15
C ILE A 99 12.16 -3.64 21.29
N GLN A 100 11.11 -3.66 20.48
CA GLN A 100 10.71 -4.83 19.68
C GLN A 100 11.74 -5.16 18.60
N MET A 101 12.38 -4.15 17.98
CA MET A 101 13.37 -4.35 16.92
C MET A 101 14.57 -5.20 17.36
N LYS A 102 14.89 -5.28 18.67
CA LYS A 102 16.04 -6.05 19.18
C LYS A 102 15.94 -7.53 18.86
N ASP A 103 14.72 -8.06 18.85
CA ASP A 103 14.43 -9.47 18.68
C ASP A 103 14.11 -9.86 17.22
N LEU A 104 14.11 -8.88 16.31
CA LEU A 104 13.80 -9.13 14.90
C LEU A 104 15.03 -9.50 14.08
N ASN A 105 14.86 -10.48 13.19
CA ASN A 105 15.93 -10.97 12.33
C ASN A 105 16.39 -9.95 11.28
N LYS A 106 15.48 -9.10 10.79
CA LYS A 106 15.75 -8.11 9.72
C LYS A 106 15.98 -6.70 10.25
N LYS A 107 16.43 -6.56 11.49
CA LYS A 107 16.62 -5.27 12.16
C LYS A 107 17.44 -4.25 11.39
N ASP A 108 18.42 -4.66 10.59
CA ASP A 108 19.26 -3.76 9.81
C ASP A 108 18.47 -3.12 8.65
N ILE A 109 17.58 -3.88 7.99
CA ILE A 109 16.68 -3.39 6.94
C ILE A 109 15.67 -2.44 7.55
N ILE A 110 15.02 -2.85 8.65
CA ILE A 110 14.05 -2.03 9.40
C ILE A 110 14.67 -0.70 9.81
N ALA A 111 15.87 -0.74 10.41
CA ALA A 111 16.57 0.47 10.87
C ALA A 111 16.86 1.45 9.72
N LYS A 112 17.27 0.95 8.54
CA LYS A 112 17.53 1.77 7.36
C LYS A 112 16.23 2.36 6.80
N SER A 113 15.18 1.56 6.66
CA SER A 113 13.87 1.99 6.21
C SER A 113 13.32 3.09 7.12
N LEU A 114 13.23 2.85 8.43
CA LEU A 114 12.71 3.81 9.38
C LEU A 114 13.56 5.09 9.47
N LYS A 115 14.89 4.98 9.36
CA LYS A 115 15.78 6.15 9.34
C LYS A 115 15.53 7.06 8.14
N ASN A 116 15.32 6.49 6.97
CA ASN A 116 15.23 7.24 5.72
C ASN A 116 13.79 7.64 5.39
N TYR A 117 12.82 6.76 5.66
CA TYR A 117 11.43 6.89 5.22
C TYR A 117 10.41 6.81 6.37
N GLY A 118 10.83 6.51 7.60
CA GLY A 118 9.98 6.56 8.78
C GLY A 118 9.64 8.00 9.17
N LYS A 119 8.37 8.26 9.53
CA LYS A 119 7.90 9.56 10.03
C LYS A 119 6.89 9.36 11.16
N ALA A 120 6.98 10.21 12.17
CA ALA A 120 5.94 10.39 13.18
C ALA A 120 5.54 11.86 13.20
N ILE A 121 4.29 12.15 12.88
CA ILE A 121 3.77 13.51 12.71
C ILE A 121 2.64 13.72 13.71
N VAL A 122 2.73 14.79 14.48
CA VAL A 122 1.67 15.19 15.42
C VAL A 122 0.73 16.15 14.70
N CYS A 123 -0.52 15.72 14.55
CA CYS A 123 -1.58 16.45 13.86
C CYS A 123 -2.46 17.22 14.85
N THR A 124 -3.15 18.24 14.38
CA THR A 124 -4.06 19.06 15.20
C THR A 124 -5.39 18.36 15.49
N SER A 125 -5.82 17.44 14.63
CA SER A 125 -7.02 16.61 14.77
C SER A 125 -6.93 15.35 13.92
N ILE A 126 -7.86 14.40 14.10
CA ILE A 126 -7.97 13.20 13.26
C ILE A 126 -8.34 13.58 11.82
N GLU A 127 -9.21 14.57 11.62
CA GLU A 127 -9.58 15.07 10.30
C GLU A 127 -8.36 15.67 9.57
N ASN A 128 -7.47 16.37 10.29
CA ASN A 128 -6.21 16.85 9.73
C ASN A 128 -5.30 15.68 9.32
N ALA A 129 -5.21 14.64 10.15
CA ALA A 129 -4.46 13.44 9.81
C ALA A 129 -5.03 12.73 8.56
N ILE A 130 -6.37 12.62 8.45
CA ILE A 130 -7.04 12.04 7.27
C ILE A 130 -6.75 12.87 6.00
N ASN A 131 -6.77 14.20 6.10
CA ASN A 131 -6.43 15.05 4.96
C ASN A 131 -5.00 14.81 4.47
N ILE A 132 -4.04 14.69 5.40
CA ILE A 132 -2.65 14.35 5.08
C ILE A 132 -2.57 12.94 4.45
N ALA A 133 -3.27 11.95 5.02
CA ALA A 133 -3.34 10.61 4.45
C ALA A 133 -3.90 10.60 3.02
N ASN A 134 -4.96 11.37 2.75
CA ASN A 134 -5.53 11.52 1.41
C ASN A 134 -4.54 12.18 0.42
N GLU A 135 -3.68 13.09 0.89
CA GLU A 135 -2.62 13.68 0.05
C GLU A 135 -1.51 12.69 -0.24
N ILE A 136 -1.12 11.88 0.74
CA ILE A 136 -0.11 10.83 0.58
C ILE A 136 -0.66 9.71 -0.31
N ALA A 137 -1.91 9.32 -0.11
CA ALA A 137 -2.58 8.20 -0.78
C ALA A 137 -1.81 6.87 -0.62
N PRO A 138 -1.69 6.38 0.62
CA PRO A 138 -0.84 5.23 0.93
C PRO A 138 -1.40 3.93 0.38
N GLU A 139 -0.51 2.94 0.23
CA GLU A 139 -0.87 1.55 -0.06
C GLU A 139 -1.74 0.96 1.05
N HIS A 140 -1.26 1.02 2.29
CA HIS A 140 -1.99 0.55 3.47
C HIS A 140 -2.27 1.73 4.41
N LEU A 141 -3.54 1.91 4.76
CA LEU A 141 -4.00 2.90 5.73
C LEU A 141 -4.67 2.19 6.90
N GLU A 142 -4.10 2.32 8.09
CA GLU A 142 -4.71 1.82 9.32
C GLU A 142 -5.29 2.98 10.15
N LEU A 143 -6.52 2.81 10.63
CA LEU A 143 -7.18 3.74 11.55
C LEU A 143 -7.28 3.12 12.93
N MET A 144 -6.29 3.34 13.76
CA MET A 144 -6.26 2.94 15.19
C MET A 144 -6.83 4.06 16.06
N VAL A 145 -8.06 4.45 15.78
CA VAL A 145 -8.78 5.53 16.48
C VAL A 145 -10.10 5.04 17.04
N THR A 146 -10.58 5.71 18.09
CA THR A 146 -11.93 5.50 18.60
C THR A 146 -12.95 5.75 17.49
N ASN A 147 -13.92 4.84 17.32
CA ASN A 147 -14.97 4.91 16.30
C ASN A 147 -14.43 5.03 14.87
N SER A 148 -13.42 4.24 14.49
CA SER A 148 -12.76 4.29 13.18
C SER A 148 -13.73 4.27 11.99
N MET A 149 -14.88 3.59 12.10
CA MET A 149 -15.93 3.53 11.06
C MET A 149 -16.53 4.90 10.71
N GLU A 150 -16.57 5.85 11.66
CA GLU A 150 -17.13 7.19 11.41
C GLU A 150 -16.29 8.01 10.44
N TYR A 151 -15.02 7.66 10.29
CA TYR A 151 -14.09 8.35 9.39
C TYR A 151 -13.98 7.74 7.99
N LEU A 152 -14.60 6.57 7.75
CA LEU A 152 -14.44 5.83 6.50
C LEU A 152 -14.82 6.67 5.26
N GLU A 153 -15.91 7.41 5.32
CA GLU A 153 -16.36 8.26 4.20
C GLU A 153 -15.43 9.45 3.92
N SER A 154 -14.58 9.83 4.87
CA SER A 154 -13.61 10.90 4.73
C SER A 154 -12.31 10.46 4.06
N ILE A 155 -12.08 9.15 3.97
CA ILE A 155 -10.92 8.56 3.31
C ILE A 155 -11.23 8.42 1.83
N LYS A 156 -10.46 9.11 0.99
CA LYS A 156 -10.66 9.14 -0.46
C LYS A 156 -9.58 8.40 -1.23
N ASN A 157 -8.37 8.42 -0.71
CA ASN A 157 -7.18 8.02 -1.42
C ASN A 157 -6.33 7.08 -0.56
N ALA A 158 -6.77 5.83 -0.40
CA ALA A 158 -5.96 4.76 0.17
C ALA A 158 -6.27 3.48 -0.60
N ALA A 159 -5.28 2.64 -0.80
CA ALA A 159 -5.50 1.42 -1.57
C ALA A 159 -6.19 0.33 -0.73
N SER A 160 -5.77 0.16 0.53
CA SER A 160 -6.44 -0.70 1.50
C SER A 160 -6.63 0.03 2.81
N ILE A 161 -7.79 -0.15 3.46
CA ILE A 161 -8.16 0.56 4.69
C ILE A 161 -8.46 -0.46 5.78
N PHE A 162 -7.77 -0.34 6.90
CA PHE A 162 -7.88 -1.22 8.06
C PHE A 162 -8.48 -0.43 9.22
N LEU A 163 -9.58 -0.90 9.79
CA LEU A 163 -10.37 -0.16 10.76
C LEU A 163 -10.28 -0.78 12.15
N GLY A 164 -9.71 -0.04 13.09
CA GLY A 164 -9.57 -0.44 14.50
C GLY A 164 -8.28 -1.23 14.76
N GLU A 165 -7.89 -1.27 16.04
CA GLU A 165 -6.61 -1.84 16.49
C GLU A 165 -6.49 -3.36 16.37
N TYR A 166 -7.58 -4.07 16.07
CA TYR A 166 -7.59 -5.53 15.89
C TYR A 166 -7.63 -5.94 14.42
N THR A 167 -7.37 -5.01 13.52
CA THR A 167 -7.34 -5.25 12.08
C THR A 167 -5.98 -4.84 11.50
N PRO A 168 -4.89 -5.55 11.87
CA PRO A 168 -3.57 -5.26 11.35
C PRO A 168 -3.46 -5.66 9.87
N GLU A 169 -2.57 -5.04 9.14
CA GLU A 169 -2.36 -5.27 7.69
C GLU A 169 -2.22 -6.76 7.32
N PRO A 170 -1.46 -7.62 8.05
CA PRO A 170 -1.34 -9.02 7.69
C PRO A 170 -2.66 -9.80 7.66
N VAL A 171 -3.68 -9.35 8.38
CA VAL A 171 -5.03 -9.92 8.30
C VAL A 171 -5.62 -9.69 6.90
N GLY A 172 -5.43 -8.51 6.31
CA GLY A 172 -5.87 -8.20 4.96
C GLY A 172 -5.16 -9.05 3.91
N ASP A 173 -3.85 -9.14 4.01
CA ASP A 173 -3.04 -9.84 3.02
C ASP A 173 -3.21 -11.36 3.02
N TYR A 174 -3.41 -11.97 4.21
CA TYR A 174 -3.32 -13.42 4.34
C TYR A 174 -4.63 -14.10 4.74
N PHE A 175 -5.63 -13.38 5.25
CA PHE A 175 -6.81 -14.02 5.84
C PHE A 175 -8.16 -13.43 5.43
N ALA A 176 -8.29 -12.10 5.30
CA ALA A 176 -9.57 -11.43 5.07
C ALA A 176 -10.16 -11.65 3.65
N GLY A 177 -9.37 -12.17 2.73
CA GLY A 177 -9.81 -12.46 1.34
C GLY A 177 -9.77 -11.26 0.40
N THR A 178 -9.29 -10.11 0.85
CA THR A 178 -9.01 -8.95 0.01
C THR A 178 -7.77 -9.20 -0.86
N ASN A 179 -7.66 -8.49 -1.99
CA ASN A 179 -6.47 -8.58 -2.83
C ASN A 179 -5.34 -7.72 -2.27
N HIS A 180 -4.12 -8.27 -2.22
CA HIS A 180 -2.93 -7.59 -1.73
C HIS A 180 -2.06 -6.96 -2.85
N VAL A 181 -2.51 -7.00 -4.10
CA VAL A 181 -1.86 -6.27 -5.20
C VAL A 181 -2.45 -4.88 -5.24
N LEU A 182 -1.76 -3.95 -4.61
CA LEU A 182 -2.25 -2.62 -4.25
C LEU A 182 -1.46 -1.53 -4.97
N PRO A 183 -2.09 -0.41 -5.36
CA PRO A 183 -1.39 0.76 -5.87
C PRO A 183 -0.51 1.39 -4.79
N THR A 184 0.73 1.73 -5.17
CA THR A 184 1.77 2.32 -4.34
C THR A 184 2.21 3.68 -4.88
N GLY A 185 3.06 4.41 -4.17
CA GLY A 185 3.65 5.66 -4.66
C GLY A 185 2.62 6.76 -4.90
N GLY A 186 1.55 6.80 -4.11
CA GLY A 186 0.48 7.79 -4.22
C GLY A 186 -0.50 7.55 -5.39
N THR A 187 -0.40 6.42 -6.09
CA THR A 187 -1.29 6.10 -7.23
C THR A 187 -2.70 5.68 -6.79
N ALA A 188 -2.93 5.43 -5.49
CA ALA A 188 -4.27 5.21 -4.94
C ALA A 188 -5.23 6.41 -5.15
N LYS A 189 -4.73 7.55 -5.62
CA LYS A 189 -5.54 8.71 -6.07
C LYS A 189 -6.37 8.42 -7.32
N PHE A 190 -5.95 7.44 -8.14
CA PHE A 190 -6.58 7.13 -9.43
C PHE A 190 -6.54 5.64 -9.80
N SER A 191 -5.93 4.80 -8.97
CA SER A 191 -5.87 3.36 -9.16
C SER A 191 -6.51 2.63 -7.99
N SER A 192 -7.06 1.46 -8.25
CA SER A 192 -7.66 0.56 -7.26
C SER A 192 -6.81 -0.69 -7.06
N PRO A 193 -7.04 -1.45 -5.97
CA PRO A 193 -6.52 -2.82 -5.84
C PRO A 193 -6.89 -3.69 -7.04
N LEU A 194 -6.03 -4.65 -7.38
CA LEU A 194 -6.33 -5.62 -8.44
C LEU A 194 -7.65 -6.34 -8.18
N SER A 195 -8.54 -6.34 -9.14
CA SER A 195 -9.88 -6.91 -9.03
C SER A 195 -10.29 -7.64 -10.30
N VAL A 196 -11.49 -8.22 -10.31
CA VAL A 196 -12.09 -8.83 -11.51
C VAL A 196 -12.24 -7.81 -12.63
N ASP A 197 -12.47 -6.53 -12.33
CA ASP A 197 -12.63 -5.48 -13.33
C ASP A 197 -11.35 -5.29 -14.20
N ASP A 198 -10.19 -5.63 -13.68
CA ASP A 198 -8.92 -5.59 -14.43
C ASP A 198 -8.84 -6.62 -15.55
N PHE A 199 -9.71 -7.64 -15.51
CA PHE A 199 -9.78 -8.72 -16.50
C PHE A 199 -11.03 -8.63 -17.37
N VAL A 200 -11.85 -7.61 -17.20
CA VAL A 200 -13.10 -7.39 -17.95
C VAL A 200 -12.96 -6.17 -18.84
N LYS A 201 -13.39 -6.29 -20.11
CA LYS A 201 -13.44 -5.16 -21.05
C LYS A 201 -14.88 -4.77 -21.30
N LYS A 202 -15.14 -3.47 -21.41
CA LYS A 202 -16.41 -2.89 -21.81
C LYS A 202 -16.31 -2.39 -23.25
N SER A 203 -17.32 -2.69 -24.07
CA SER A 203 -17.40 -2.20 -25.45
C SER A 203 -18.74 -1.51 -25.67
N SER A 204 -18.75 -0.44 -26.43
CA SER A 204 -19.98 0.18 -26.92
C SER A 204 -20.30 -0.36 -28.32
N TYR A 205 -21.59 -0.49 -28.64
CA TYR A 205 -22.05 -0.69 -30.02
C TYR A 205 -23.10 0.36 -30.37
N ILE A 206 -23.15 0.68 -31.64
CA ILE A 206 -24.07 1.70 -32.16
C ILE A 206 -24.81 1.06 -33.33
N HIS A 207 -26.15 1.18 -33.34
CA HIS A 207 -27.01 0.74 -34.41
C HIS A 207 -28.06 1.78 -34.72
N TYR A 208 -28.15 2.17 -35.98
CA TYR A 208 -29.22 3.01 -36.49
C TYR A 208 -30.01 2.25 -37.56
N SER A 209 -31.33 2.33 -37.51
CA SER A 209 -32.19 1.91 -38.60
C SER A 209 -32.53 3.07 -39.53
N LYS A 210 -32.86 2.77 -40.78
CA LYS A 210 -33.43 3.78 -41.69
C LYS A 210 -34.83 4.12 -41.17
N ALA A 211 -35.14 5.41 -40.96
CA ALA A 211 -36.47 5.90 -40.63
C ALA A 211 -37.45 5.66 -41.79
#